data_c1f15309f1d9d8806ce7331af4897db5
#
_entry.id   c1f15309f1d9d8806ce7331af4897db5
#
_cell.length_a   1.000
_cell.length_b   1.000
_cell.length_c   1.000
_cell.angle_alpha   90.00
_cell.angle_beta   90.00
_cell.angle_gamma   90.00
#
_symmetry.space_group_name_H-M   'P 1'
#
loop_
_entity.id
_entity.type
_entity.pdbx_description
1 polymer ?
#
loop_
_entity_poly.entity_id
_entity_poly.type
_entity_poly.pdbx_seq_one_letter_code
_entity_poly.pdbx_strand_id
1 'polypeptide(L)'
;SYDDEARVTTCVDANGLETRYYYDNHRNIQKIGTVIDGTEYTTANTYDGDYRANSASDRLNGATAYEYDSNGNVTKVRYADNTAMTLTYTAGGDIASITDALGNTETYTYSGHSLTEFRDKNGHTTSYTYNALGLPVTVTDALGNQTTYAYDDKGWQLSVTDAEGGVTSFEYDAVGRIVAEHTKVSDSATATTRHTYSKAGKLLKTVDALGGETSYEYNANGFTTSTKDALGGTVTTEYGTNGEPLKRTDANGNETTYEYDKDTAQLVSVTDAEGNETRYTYNDRGLLIQTTDAEGNATTYEYDALDRVAKTIDALD
;
A
#
# COMPACT_ATOMS: atom_id res chain seq x y z
N SER A 1 -3.86 -30.31 10.19
CA SER A 1 -4.70 -31.16 11.06
C SER A 1 -5.61 -30.31 11.93
N TYR A 2 -6.73 -30.88 12.38
CA TYR A 2 -7.66 -30.26 13.34
C TYR A 2 -7.82 -31.21 14.54
N ASP A 3 -7.74 -30.66 15.74
CA ASP A 3 -7.98 -31.37 16.99
C ASP A 3 -9.30 -30.85 17.59
N ASP A 4 -10.30 -31.74 17.66
CA ASP A 4 -11.67 -31.39 18.09
C ASP A 4 -11.74 -31.16 19.62
N GLU A 5 -10.95 -31.87 20.44
CA GLU A 5 -10.89 -31.71 21.89
C GLU A 5 -10.18 -30.41 22.28
N ALA A 6 -9.04 -30.13 21.67
CA ALA A 6 -8.26 -28.92 21.90
C ALA A 6 -8.79 -27.71 21.12
N ARG A 7 -9.68 -27.93 20.12
CA ARG A 7 -10.15 -26.90 19.18
C ARG A 7 -9.03 -26.14 18.51
N VAL A 8 -8.06 -26.88 17.98
CA VAL A 8 -6.86 -26.34 17.33
C VAL A 8 -6.79 -26.82 15.90
N THR A 9 -6.57 -25.90 14.97
CA THR A 9 -6.14 -26.24 13.62
C THR A 9 -4.65 -26.00 13.52
N THR A 10 -3.90 -27.03 13.15
CA THR A 10 -2.47 -26.93 12.86
C THR A 10 -2.25 -26.96 11.36
N CYS A 11 -1.60 -25.94 10.83
CA CYS A 11 -1.14 -25.82 9.46
C CYS A 11 0.40 -25.88 9.46
N VAL A 12 0.96 -26.61 8.51
CA VAL A 12 2.42 -26.61 8.25
C VAL A 12 2.58 -26.19 6.81
N ASP A 13 3.37 -25.15 6.57
CA ASP A 13 3.63 -24.65 5.21
C ASP A 13 4.69 -25.53 4.49
N ALA A 14 5.00 -25.17 3.24
CA ALA A 14 5.96 -25.92 2.41
C ALA A 14 7.39 -25.88 2.98
N ASN A 15 7.71 -24.92 3.84
CA ASN A 15 9.02 -24.74 4.49
C ASN A 15 9.06 -25.40 5.88
N GLY A 16 7.96 -26.07 6.30
CA GLY A 16 7.88 -26.73 7.59
C GLY A 16 7.48 -25.81 8.76
N LEU A 17 7.15 -24.54 8.49
CA LEU A 17 6.70 -23.60 9.53
C LEU A 17 5.31 -24.01 10.02
N GLU A 18 5.20 -24.27 11.31
CA GLU A 18 3.96 -24.70 11.95
C GLU A 18 3.20 -23.48 12.51
N THR A 19 1.94 -23.33 12.10
CA THR A 19 0.99 -22.33 12.63
C THR A 19 -0.21 -23.04 13.26
N ARG A 20 -0.56 -22.68 14.49
CA ARG A 20 -1.68 -23.22 15.25
C ARG A 20 -2.75 -22.15 15.44
N TYR A 21 -3.99 -22.49 15.11
CA TYR A 21 -5.17 -21.63 15.31
C TYR A 21 -6.02 -22.23 16.43
N TYR A 22 -6.21 -21.50 17.49
CA TYR A 22 -6.99 -21.90 18.67
C TYR A 22 -8.34 -21.20 18.63
N TYR A 23 -9.42 -21.93 18.85
CA TYR A 23 -10.79 -21.42 18.72
C TYR A 23 -11.54 -21.46 20.07
N ASP A 24 -12.46 -20.50 20.25
CA ASP A 24 -13.44 -20.53 21.34
C ASP A 24 -14.60 -21.47 21.02
N ASN A 25 -15.59 -21.54 21.94
CA ASN A 25 -16.81 -22.35 21.78
C ASN A 25 -17.68 -21.91 20.60
N HIS A 26 -17.48 -20.70 20.10
CA HIS A 26 -18.24 -20.09 19.00
C HIS A 26 -17.45 -20.09 17.70
N ARG A 27 -16.27 -20.74 17.68
CA ARG A 27 -15.34 -20.82 16.57
C ARG A 27 -14.63 -19.49 16.21
N ASN A 28 -14.60 -18.53 17.13
CA ASN A 28 -13.74 -17.36 16.96
C ASN A 28 -12.28 -17.74 17.26
N ILE A 29 -11.33 -17.15 16.53
CA ILE A 29 -9.91 -17.39 16.79
C ILE A 29 -9.49 -16.62 18.05
N GLN A 30 -9.22 -17.36 19.13
CA GLN A 30 -8.73 -16.79 20.39
C GLN A 30 -7.22 -16.57 20.39
N LYS A 31 -6.46 -17.43 19.70
CA LYS A 31 -5.00 -17.39 19.69
C LYS A 31 -4.48 -17.96 18.37
N ILE A 32 -3.44 -17.33 17.86
CA ILE A 32 -2.63 -17.89 16.75
C ILE A 32 -1.22 -18.06 17.30
N GLY A 33 -0.70 -19.28 17.23
CA GLY A 33 0.66 -19.63 17.61
C GLY A 33 1.50 -19.98 16.39
N THR A 34 2.69 -19.38 16.26
CA THR A 34 3.69 -19.78 15.26
C THR A 34 4.84 -20.43 16.00
N VAL A 35 5.20 -21.66 15.61
CA VAL A 35 6.28 -22.40 16.24
C VAL A 35 7.59 -22.14 15.50
N ILE A 36 8.56 -21.55 16.20
CA ILE A 36 9.89 -21.21 15.69
C ILE A 36 10.91 -21.81 16.64
N ASP A 37 11.80 -22.64 16.15
CA ASP A 37 12.84 -23.34 16.95
C ASP A 37 12.28 -24.02 18.21
N GLY A 38 11.11 -24.65 18.06
CA GLY A 38 10.40 -25.33 19.15
C GLY A 38 9.70 -24.42 20.15
N THR A 39 9.77 -23.09 19.98
CA THR A 39 9.08 -22.10 20.81
C THR A 39 7.84 -21.58 20.10
N GLU A 40 6.68 -21.59 20.78
CA GLU A 40 5.44 -21.04 20.25
C GLU A 40 5.34 -19.54 20.59
N TYR A 41 5.32 -18.69 19.57
CA TYR A 41 5.03 -17.25 19.67
C TYR A 41 3.57 -17.02 19.36
N THR A 42 2.85 -16.31 20.22
CA THR A 42 1.39 -16.21 20.11
C THR A 42 0.89 -14.79 19.97
N THR A 43 -0.14 -14.62 19.16
CA THR A 43 -1.08 -13.49 19.25
C THR A 43 -2.38 -14.02 19.83
N ALA A 44 -3.07 -13.23 20.66
CA ALA A 44 -4.31 -13.66 21.28
C ALA A 44 -5.39 -12.57 21.16
N ASN A 45 -6.64 -13.01 21.00
CA ASN A 45 -7.82 -12.16 20.99
C ASN A 45 -8.79 -12.61 22.10
N THR A 46 -9.45 -11.65 22.72
CA THR A 46 -10.62 -11.91 23.56
C THR A 46 -11.84 -11.23 22.95
N TYR A 47 -13.03 -11.72 23.27
CA TYR A 47 -14.28 -11.25 22.67
C TYR A 47 -15.29 -10.88 23.78
N ASP A 48 -16.11 -9.89 23.50
CA ASP A 48 -17.24 -9.52 24.37
C ASP A 48 -18.46 -10.44 24.16
N GLY A 49 -19.57 -10.15 24.86
CA GLY A 49 -20.80 -10.95 24.76
C GLY A 49 -21.50 -10.87 23.39
N ASP A 50 -21.14 -9.91 22.55
CA ASP A 50 -21.62 -9.73 21.18
C ASP A 50 -20.63 -10.25 20.13
N TYR A 51 -19.61 -11.00 20.57
CA TYR A 51 -18.54 -11.58 19.74
C TYR A 51 -17.64 -10.55 19.02
N ARG A 52 -17.57 -9.32 19.53
CA ARG A 52 -16.63 -8.31 19.05
C ARG A 52 -15.31 -8.45 19.79
N ALA A 53 -14.18 -8.27 19.09
CA ALA A 53 -12.84 -8.33 19.73
C ALA A 53 -12.70 -7.22 20.77
N ASN A 54 -12.64 -7.55 22.07
CA ASN A 54 -12.42 -6.58 23.14
C ASN A 54 -10.96 -6.47 23.56
N SER A 55 -10.09 -7.41 23.16
CA SER A 55 -8.64 -7.20 23.20
C SER A 55 -7.94 -8.03 22.13
N ALA A 56 -6.76 -7.53 21.69
CA ALA A 56 -5.82 -8.24 20.86
C ALA A 56 -4.43 -8.07 21.45
N SER A 57 -3.65 -9.16 21.55
CA SER A 57 -2.24 -9.10 21.97
C SER A 57 -1.34 -9.51 20.81
N ASP A 58 -0.18 -8.89 20.74
CA ASP A 58 0.89 -9.26 19.82
C ASP A 58 1.78 -10.38 20.40
N ARG A 59 2.77 -10.82 19.61
CA ARG A 59 3.73 -11.87 19.99
C ARG A 59 4.65 -11.49 21.17
N LEU A 60 4.73 -10.21 21.52
CA LEU A 60 5.50 -9.69 22.67
C LEU A 60 4.62 -9.43 23.88
N ASN A 61 3.36 -9.91 23.86
CA ASN A 61 2.33 -9.69 24.88
C ASN A 61 1.92 -8.21 25.05
N GLY A 62 2.18 -7.36 24.06
CA GLY A 62 1.62 -6.02 23.98
C GLY A 62 0.12 -6.11 23.67
N ALA A 63 -0.73 -5.72 24.62
CA ALA A 63 -2.18 -5.83 24.44
C ALA A 63 -2.80 -4.49 24.03
N THR A 64 -3.69 -4.54 23.04
CA THR A 64 -4.61 -3.45 22.68
C THR A 64 -6.02 -3.86 23.09
N ALA A 65 -6.71 -3.02 23.86
CA ALA A 65 -8.08 -3.27 24.28
C ALA A 65 -9.05 -2.27 23.64
N TYR A 66 -10.27 -2.72 23.38
CA TYR A 66 -11.32 -1.97 22.68
C TYR A 66 -12.56 -1.86 23.56
N GLU A 67 -13.16 -0.67 23.61
CA GLU A 67 -14.48 -0.43 24.20
C GLU A 67 -15.45 -0.04 23.08
N TYR A 68 -16.72 -0.46 23.21
CA TYR A 68 -17.73 -0.23 22.19
C TYR A 68 -18.97 0.47 22.77
N ASP A 69 -19.66 1.24 21.94
CA ASP A 69 -21.00 1.72 22.26
C ASP A 69 -22.07 0.64 22.00
N SER A 70 -23.31 0.96 22.29
CA SER A 70 -24.47 0.05 22.07
C SER A 70 -24.71 -0.28 20.59
N ASN A 71 -24.18 0.51 19.66
CA ASN A 71 -24.30 0.29 18.22
C ASN A 71 -23.16 -0.56 17.65
N GLY A 72 -22.16 -0.87 18.49
CA GLY A 72 -20.97 -1.64 18.09
C GLY A 72 -19.82 -0.79 17.54
N ASN A 73 -19.88 0.52 17.66
CA ASN A 73 -18.77 1.39 17.26
C ASN A 73 -17.68 1.41 18.35
N VAL A 74 -16.42 1.39 17.95
CA VAL A 74 -15.28 1.49 18.89
C VAL A 74 -15.22 2.89 19.48
N THR A 75 -15.44 3.02 20.78
CA THR A 75 -15.35 4.32 21.48
C THR A 75 -14.01 4.57 22.12
N LYS A 76 -13.23 3.51 22.37
CA LYS A 76 -11.89 3.64 22.96
C LYS A 76 -10.98 2.51 22.52
N VAL A 77 -9.75 2.87 22.24
CA VAL A 77 -8.62 1.96 22.00
C VAL A 77 -7.57 2.23 23.05
N ARG A 78 -7.28 1.25 23.91
CA ARG A 78 -6.24 1.32 24.94
C ARG A 78 -5.04 0.51 24.49
N TYR A 79 -3.86 1.11 24.48
CA TYR A 79 -2.60 0.49 24.09
C TYR A 79 -1.89 -0.18 25.27
N ALA A 80 -0.88 -1.00 24.97
CA ALA A 80 -0.11 -1.76 25.95
C ALA A 80 0.60 -0.89 27.00
N ASP A 81 0.96 0.36 26.68
CA ASP A 81 1.55 1.34 27.55
C ASP A 81 0.53 2.10 28.46
N ASN A 82 -0.73 1.64 28.45
CA ASN A 82 -1.89 2.26 29.09
C ASN A 82 -2.34 3.62 28.54
N THR A 83 -1.74 4.09 27.47
CA THR A 83 -2.28 5.24 26.74
C THR A 83 -3.57 4.85 26.01
N ALA A 84 -4.39 5.82 25.64
CA ALA A 84 -5.63 5.52 24.96
C ALA A 84 -6.00 6.58 23.92
N MET A 85 -6.64 6.13 22.85
CA MET A 85 -7.36 6.94 21.88
C MET A 85 -8.86 6.79 22.14
N THR A 86 -9.64 7.86 22.03
CA THR A 86 -11.10 7.83 22.15
C THR A 86 -11.77 8.36 20.89
N LEU A 87 -12.91 7.78 20.55
CA LEU A 87 -13.70 8.14 19.39
C LEU A 87 -15.13 8.47 19.81
N THR A 88 -15.74 9.45 19.17
CA THR A 88 -17.17 9.73 19.27
C THR A 88 -17.81 9.66 17.90
N TYR A 89 -19.12 9.45 17.87
CA TYR A 89 -19.86 9.24 16.63
C TYR A 89 -21.06 10.16 16.55
N THR A 90 -21.47 10.49 15.33
CA THR A 90 -22.74 11.14 15.05
C THR A 90 -23.90 10.15 15.28
N ALA A 91 -25.12 10.65 15.32
CA ALA A 91 -26.31 9.78 15.34
C ALA A 91 -26.42 8.88 14.09
N GLY A 92 -25.77 9.24 12.98
CA GLY A 92 -25.69 8.45 11.75
C GLY A 92 -24.59 7.38 11.75
N GLY A 93 -23.76 7.32 12.81
CA GLY A 93 -22.64 6.35 12.92
C GLY A 93 -21.33 6.81 12.30
N ASP A 94 -21.25 8.03 11.78
CA ASP A 94 -20.00 8.59 11.28
C ASP A 94 -19.12 9.08 12.45
N ILE A 95 -17.78 9.01 12.32
CA ILE A 95 -16.86 9.49 13.36
C ILE A 95 -17.01 11.01 13.52
N ALA A 96 -17.40 11.46 14.73
CA ALA A 96 -17.53 12.89 15.04
C ALA A 96 -16.24 13.49 15.62
N SER A 97 -15.47 12.71 16.38
CA SER A 97 -14.16 13.13 16.88
C SER A 97 -13.23 11.95 17.17
N ILE A 98 -11.93 12.23 17.11
CA ILE A 98 -10.87 11.32 17.57
C ILE A 98 -9.96 12.13 18.51
N THR A 99 -9.77 11.64 19.74
CA THR A 99 -8.84 12.21 20.70
C THR A 99 -7.70 11.24 20.95
N ASP A 100 -6.47 11.69 20.73
CA ASP A 100 -5.28 10.86 20.93
C ASP A 100 -4.89 10.74 22.43
N ALA A 101 -3.86 9.96 22.70
CA ALA A 101 -3.34 9.71 24.04
C ALA A 101 -2.79 10.96 24.75
N LEU A 102 -2.48 12.02 24.03
CA LEU A 102 -2.01 13.30 24.55
C LEU A 102 -3.16 14.28 24.81
N GLY A 103 -4.41 13.91 24.46
CA GLY A 103 -5.59 14.75 24.61
C GLY A 103 -5.84 15.68 23.42
N ASN A 104 -5.07 15.59 22.34
CA ASN A 104 -5.33 16.38 21.14
C ASN A 104 -6.50 15.78 20.38
N THR A 105 -7.45 16.62 19.96
CA THR A 105 -8.69 16.17 19.33
C THR A 105 -8.80 16.71 17.91
N GLU A 106 -9.14 15.83 16.97
CA GLU A 106 -9.63 16.18 15.66
C GLU A 106 -11.15 15.96 15.59
N THR A 107 -11.85 16.79 14.82
CA THR A 107 -13.31 16.76 14.71
C THR A 107 -13.78 16.75 13.26
N TYR A 108 -14.94 16.13 13.05
CA TYR A 108 -15.54 15.91 11.74
C TYR A 108 -17.02 16.30 11.78
N THR A 109 -17.44 17.14 10.85
CA THR A 109 -18.84 17.59 10.69
C THR A 109 -19.37 17.08 9.38
N TYR A 110 -20.63 16.63 9.36
CA TYR A 110 -21.25 16.01 8.18
C TYR A 110 -22.56 16.66 7.83
N SER A 111 -22.92 16.57 6.55
CA SER A 111 -24.29 16.75 6.05
C SER A 111 -24.76 15.40 5.47
N GLY A 112 -25.67 14.72 6.19
CA GLY A 112 -25.89 13.29 5.99
C GLY A 112 -24.59 12.54 6.33
N HIS A 113 -24.06 11.76 5.39
CA HIS A 113 -22.77 11.05 5.51
C HIS A 113 -21.62 11.76 4.76
N SER A 114 -21.84 12.92 4.15
CA SER A 114 -20.80 13.69 3.45
C SER A 114 -20.08 14.59 4.45
N LEU A 115 -18.74 14.45 4.56
CA LEU A 115 -17.90 15.27 5.42
C LEU A 115 -17.88 16.71 4.92
N THR A 116 -18.44 17.65 5.69
CA THR A 116 -18.46 19.08 5.32
C THR A 116 -17.36 19.89 5.97
N GLU A 117 -16.84 19.43 7.11
CA GLU A 117 -15.73 20.09 7.81
C GLU A 117 -14.88 19.07 8.54
N PHE A 118 -13.56 19.20 8.41
CA PHE A 118 -12.55 18.52 9.20
C PHE A 118 -11.71 19.56 9.93
N ARG A 119 -11.57 19.40 11.24
CA ARG A 119 -10.67 20.22 12.04
C ARG A 119 -9.58 19.35 12.66
N ASP A 120 -8.34 19.66 12.36
CA ASP A 120 -7.17 18.93 12.85
C ASP A 120 -6.87 19.21 14.33
N LYS A 121 -5.91 18.45 14.88
CA LYS A 121 -5.46 18.58 16.29
C LYS A 121 -4.86 19.93 16.65
N ASN A 122 -4.44 20.73 15.66
CA ASN A 122 -3.91 22.08 15.83
C ASN A 122 -5.00 23.16 15.69
N GLY A 123 -6.23 22.76 15.37
CA GLY A 123 -7.36 23.64 15.20
C GLY A 123 -7.51 24.22 13.78
N HIS A 124 -6.74 23.73 12.80
CA HIS A 124 -6.89 24.10 11.41
C HIS A 124 -8.11 23.42 10.81
N THR A 125 -8.91 24.17 10.07
CA THR A 125 -10.16 23.67 9.50
C THR A 125 -10.04 23.55 7.98
N THR A 126 -10.46 22.39 7.44
CA THR A 126 -10.67 22.17 6.00
C THR A 126 -12.16 21.95 5.78
N SER A 127 -12.76 22.64 4.81
CA SER A 127 -14.19 22.51 4.47
C SER A 127 -14.40 21.96 3.06
N TYR A 128 -15.54 21.28 2.87
CA TYR A 128 -15.88 20.57 1.66
C TYR A 128 -17.31 20.88 1.24
N THR A 129 -17.54 21.04 -0.07
CA THR A 129 -18.89 21.04 -0.65
C THR A 129 -19.00 19.98 -1.72
N TYR A 130 -20.23 19.53 -1.99
CA TYR A 130 -20.48 18.39 -2.86
C TYR A 130 -21.56 18.69 -3.89
N ASN A 131 -21.49 18.01 -5.06
CA ASN A 131 -22.56 18.01 -6.03
C ASN A 131 -23.65 16.98 -5.68
N ALA A 132 -24.68 16.88 -6.53
CA ALA A 132 -25.77 15.93 -6.34
C ALA A 132 -25.35 14.44 -6.44
N LEU A 133 -24.19 14.14 -7.00
CA LEU A 133 -23.62 12.79 -7.06
C LEU A 133 -22.78 12.46 -5.81
N GLY A 134 -22.65 13.39 -4.85
CA GLY A 134 -21.80 13.23 -3.67
C GLY A 134 -20.30 13.40 -3.94
N LEU A 135 -19.93 13.96 -5.10
CA LEU A 135 -18.54 14.24 -5.44
C LEU A 135 -18.13 15.62 -4.93
N PRO A 136 -16.91 15.80 -4.36
CA PRO A 136 -16.46 17.08 -3.83
C PRO A 136 -16.30 18.10 -4.97
N VAL A 137 -16.94 19.28 -4.86
CA VAL A 137 -16.81 20.37 -5.83
C VAL A 137 -15.94 21.51 -5.33
N THR A 138 -15.81 21.69 -4.00
CA THR A 138 -14.84 22.60 -3.41
C THR A 138 -14.17 21.97 -2.20
N VAL A 139 -12.88 22.25 -2.07
CA VAL A 139 -12.10 22.00 -0.84
C VAL A 139 -11.45 23.32 -0.45
N THR A 140 -11.71 23.81 0.76
CA THR A 140 -11.12 25.04 1.27
C THR A 140 -10.26 24.70 2.48
N ASP A 141 -8.99 25.04 2.42
CA ASP A 141 -8.04 24.82 3.52
C ASP A 141 -8.18 25.85 4.65
N ALA A 142 -7.41 25.70 5.72
CA ALA A 142 -7.42 26.57 6.88
C ALA A 142 -6.93 28.02 6.62
N LEU A 143 -6.26 28.26 5.51
CA LEU A 143 -5.82 29.59 5.07
C LEU A 143 -6.83 30.26 4.15
N GLY A 144 -7.90 29.55 3.79
CA GLY A 144 -8.93 30.03 2.85
C GLY A 144 -8.59 29.75 1.39
N ASN A 145 -7.52 29.00 1.10
CA ASN A 145 -7.20 28.60 -0.27
C ASN A 145 -8.23 27.58 -0.74
N GLN A 146 -8.77 27.79 -1.92
CA GLN A 146 -9.84 26.96 -2.47
C GLN A 146 -9.40 26.22 -3.72
N THR A 147 -9.58 24.89 -3.70
CA THR A 147 -9.49 24.05 -4.89
C THR A 147 -10.91 23.69 -5.33
N THR A 148 -11.22 23.82 -6.63
CA THR A 148 -12.53 23.49 -7.19
C THR A 148 -12.43 22.39 -8.24
N TYR A 149 -13.50 21.58 -8.33
CA TYR A 149 -13.58 20.42 -9.21
C TYR A 149 -14.88 20.49 -10.03
N ALA A 150 -14.79 20.18 -11.30
CA ALA A 150 -15.95 20.01 -12.18
C ALA A 150 -16.02 18.56 -12.65
N TYR A 151 -17.26 18.06 -12.84
CA TYR A 151 -17.53 16.68 -13.25
C TYR A 151 -18.59 16.64 -14.35
N ASP A 152 -18.56 15.58 -15.15
CA ASP A 152 -19.65 15.28 -16.07
C ASP A 152 -20.80 14.53 -15.37
N ASP A 153 -21.85 14.21 -16.11
CA ASP A 153 -23.03 13.49 -15.61
C ASP A 153 -22.74 12.05 -15.17
N LYS A 154 -21.59 11.48 -15.56
CA LYS A 154 -21.14 10.15 -15.15
C LYS A 154 -20.25 10.21 -13.90
N GLY A 155 -19.88 11.41 -13.45
CA GLY A 155 -18.97 11.62 -12.33
C GLY A 155 -17.48 11.62 -12.73
N TRP A 156 -17.15 11.69 -14.01
CA TRP A 156 -15.76 11.85 -14.44
C TRP A 156 -15.32 13.29 -14.26
N GLN A 157 -14.13 13.51 -13.69
CA GLN A 157 -13.61 14.83 -13.39
C GLN A 157 -13.23 15.57 -14.69
N LEU A 158 -13.93 16.63 -15.02
CA LEU A 158 -13.65 17.46 -16.21
C LEU A 158 -12.50 18.43 -15.97
N SER A 159 -12.41 18.99 -14.76
CA SER A 159 -11.32 19.90 -14.41
C SER A 159 -11.08 19.98 -12.91
N VAL A 160 -9.88 20.45 -12.58
CA VAL A 160 -9.51 20.98 -11.27
C VAL A 160 -8.94 22.38 -11.43
N THR A 161 -9.34 23.30 -10.54
CA THR A 161 -8.75 24.64 -10.45
C THR A 161 -8.14 24.78 -9.06
N ASP A 162 -6.85 25.07 -9.00
CA ASP A 162 -6.14 25.30 -7.73
C ASP A 162 -6.41 26.70 -7.16
N ALA A 163 -5.86 26.97 -5.98
CA ALA A 163 -6.05 28.23 -5.27
C ALA A 163 -5.44 29.46 -5.97
N GLU A 164 -4.42 29.25 -6.80
CA GLU A 164 -3.78 30.29 -7.62
C GLU A 164 -4.52 30.52 -8.95
N GLY A 165 -5.57 29.77 -9.24
CA GLY A 165 -6.35 29.84 -10.47
C GLY A 165 -5.75 29.01 -11.62
N GLY A 166 -4.77 28.15 -11.33
CA GLY A 166 -4.25 27.16 -12.27
C GLY A 166 -5.31 26.13 -12.62
N VAL A 167 -5.56 25.89 -13.91
CA VAL A 167 -6.60 24.97 -14.38
C VAL A 167 -5.95 23.79 -15.08
N THR A 168 -6.30 22.57 -14.61
CA THR A 168 -6.05 21.33 -15.34
C THR A 168 -7.38 20.70 -15.74
N SER A 169 -7.55 20.31 -17.00
CA SER A 169 -8.75 19.64 -17.50
C SER A 169 -8.44 18.34 -18.21
N PHE A 170 -9.45 17.44 -18.27
CA PHE A 170 -9.27 16.06 -18.70
C PHE A 170 -10.27 15.69 -19.79
N GLU A 171 -9.80 14.92 -20.77
CA GLU A 171 -10.64 14.24 -21.76
C GLU A 171 -10.61 12.73 -21.53
N TYR A 172 -11.73 12.09 -21.78
CA TYR A 172 -11.92 10.66 -21.54
C TYR A 172 -12.32 9.92 -22.79
N ASP A 173 -11.93 8.66 -22.88
CA ASP A 173 -12.51 7.76 -23.89
C ASP A 173 -13.89 7.24 -23.40
N ALA A 174 -14.51 6.40 -24.26
CA ALA A 174 -15.86 5.87 -24.00
C ALA A 174 -15.97 4.97 -22.74
N VAL A 175 -14.83 4.51 -22.19
CA VAL A 175 -14.78 3.63 -21.00
C VAL A 175 -14.20 4.36 -19.77
N GLY A 176 -13.96 5.67 -19.84
CA GLY A 176 -13.56 6.51 -18.71
C GLY A 176 -12.05 6.58 -18.45
N ARG A 177 -11.21 6.23 -19.42
CA ARG A 177 -9.77 6.43 -19.30
C ARG A 177 -9.37 7.80 -19.81
N ILE A 178 -8.47 8.49 -19.11
CA ILE A 178 -7.95 9.78 -19.51
C ILE A 178 -7.16 9.62 -20.82
N VAL A 179 -7.58 10.30 -21.89
CA VAL A 179 -6.88 10.33 -23.18
C VAL A 179 -6.16 11.64 -23.43
N ALA A 180 -6.55 12.72 -22.74
CA ALA A 180 -5.80 13.96 -22.73
C ALA A 180 -5.92 14.68 -21.38
N GLU A 181 -4.83 15.33 -21.01
CA GLU A 181 -4.72 16.23 -19.87
C GLU A 181 -4.21 17.58 -20.37
N HIS A 182 -4.91 18.65 -19.99
CA HIS A 182 -4.64 20.02 -20.44
C HIS A 182 -4.36 20.89 -19.23
N THR A 183 -3.14 21.39 -19.08
CA THR A 183 -2.76 22.32 -18.02
C THR A 183 -2.61 23.72 -18.60
N LYS A 184 -3.37 24.69 -18.08
CA LYS A 184 -3.26 26.09 -18.46
C LYS A 184 -1.93 26.64 -17.93
N VAL A 185 -1.03 27.04 -18.84
CA VAL A 185 0.30 27.62 -18.50
C VAL A 185 0.26 29.16 -18.54
N SER A 186 -0.63 29.73 -19.35
CA SER A 186 -0.93 31.19 -19.44
C SER A 186 -2.31 31.39 -20.05
N ASP A 187 -2.77 32.66 -20.19
CA ASP A 187 -4.07 32.93 -20.81
C ASP A 187 -4.13 32.52 -22.29
N SER A 188 -2.99 32.38 -22.96
CA SER A 188 -2.89 32.04 -24.38
C SER A 188 -2.22 30.69 -24.64
N ALA A 189 -1.79 29.94 -23.60
CA ALA A 189 -1.05 28.71 -23.77
C ALA A 189 -1.54 27.61 -22.84
N THR A 190 -1.71 26.44 -23.42
CA THR A 190 -2.07 25.19 -22.70
C THR A 190 -1.07 24.09 -23.02
N ALA A 191 -0.49 23.50 -22.00
CA ALA A 191 0.30 22.28 -22.11
C ALA A 191 -0.63 21.09 -22.21
N THR A 192 -0.43 20.20 -23.18
CA THR A 192 -1.32 19.05 -23.39
C THR A 192 -0.51 17.76 -23.41
N THR A 193 -0.82 16.85 -22.52
CA THR A 193 -0.34 15.47 -22.53
C THR A 193 -1.44 14.55 -23.08
N ARG A 194 -1.09 13.61 -23.96
CA ARG A 194 -2.04 12.66 -24.57
C ARG A 194 -1.65 11.23 -24.29
N HIS A 195 -2.65 10.38 -24.09
CA HIS A 195 -2.48 8.96 -23.80
C HIS A 195 -3.21 8.11 -24.86
N THR A 196 -2.59 7.00 -25.24
CA THR A 196 -3.18 6.02 -26.14
C THR A 196 -3.18 4.66 -25.46
N TYR A 197 -4.30 3.97 -25.53
CA TYR A 197 -4.48 2.68 -24.89
C TYR A 197 -4.78 1.56 -25.89
N SER A 198 -4.40 0.33 -25.53
CA SER A 198 -4.84 -0.87 -26.22
C SER A 198 -6.32 -1.15 -25.95
N LYS A 199 -6.91 -2.06 -26.72
CA LYS A 199 -8.28 -2.56 -26.46
C LYS A 199 -8.39 -3.24 -25.07
N ALA A 200 -7.30 -3.81 -24.58
CA ALA A 200 -7.22 -4.41 -23.24
C ALA A 200 -6.97 -3.41 -22.11
N GLY A 201 -6.92 -2.10 -22.38
CA GLY A 201 -6.73 -1.05 -21.38
C GLY A 201 -5.27 -0.77 -21.00
N LYS A 202 -4.29 -1.37 -21.67
CA LYS A 202 -2.87 -1.10 -21.43
C LYS A 202 -2.47 0.23 -22.07
N LEU A 203 -1.70 1.08 -21.36
CA LEU A 203 -1.15 2.31 -21.90
C LEU A 203 -0.10 1.97 -22.95
N LEU A 204 -0.31 2.38 -24.19
CA LEU A 204 0.61 2.13 -25.30
C LEU A 204 1.56 3.29 -25.55
N LYS A 205 1.09 4.51 -25.30
CA LYS A 205 1.84 5.72 -25.61
C LYS A 205 1.37 6.91 -24.79
N THR A 206 2.35 7.72 -24.37
CA THR A 206 2.15 9.07 -23.86
C THR A 206 2.88 10.06 -24.77
N VAL A 207 2.24 11.15 -25.12
CA VAL A 207 2.86 12.30 -25.83
C VAL A 207 2.77 13.49 -24.89
N ASP A 208 3.89 14.05 -24.51
CA ASP A 208 3.95 15.22 -23.62
C ASP A 208 3.63 16.53 -24.37
N ALA A 209 3.57 17.63 -23.62
CA ALA A 209 3.23 18.95 -24.16
C ALA A 209 4.27 19.52 -25.15
N LEU A 210 5.48 18.97 -25.18
CA LEU A 210 6.55 19.36 -26.13
C LEU A 210 6.59 18.43 -27.34
N GLY A 211 5.71 17.44 -27.39
CA GLY A 211 5.67 16.42 -28.45
C GLY A 211 6.61 15.24 -28.21
N GLY A 212 7.22 15.16 -27.03
CA GLY A 212 8.02 14.02 -26.62
C GLY A 212 7.16 12.77 -26.48
N GLU A 213 7.54 11.67 -27.11
CA GLU A 213 6.76 10.45 -27.14
C GLU A 213 7.43 9.36 -26.28
N THR A 214 6.70 8.82 -25.30
CA THR A 214 7.07 7.60 -24.57
C THR A 214 6.12 6.48 -24.96
N SER A 215 6.63 5.32 -25.38
CA SER A 215 5.84 4.17 -25.78
C SER A 215 6.14 2.92 -24.97
N TYR A 216 5.16 2.02 -24.88
CA TYR A 216 5.20 0.83 -24.03
C TYR A 216 4.73 -0.40 -24.83
N GLU A 217 5.44 -1.50 -24.64
CA GLU A 217 5.06 -2.81 -25.16
C GLU A 217 4.87 -3.79 -24.00
N TYR A 218 3.99 -4.78 -24.22
CA TYR A 218 3.60 -5.73 -23.17
C TYR A 218 3.60 -7.16 -23.71
N ASN A 219 3.93 -8.11 -22.85
CA ASN A 219 3.73 -9.52 -23.18
C ASN A 219 2.26 -9.92 -22.99
N ALA A 220 1.93 -11.19 -23.31
CA ALA A 220 0.59 -11.74 -23.20
C ALA A 220 0.04 -11.72 -21.76
N ASN A 221 0.91 -11.76 -20.74
CA ASN A 221 0.56 -11.70 -19.32
C ASN A 221 0.37 -10.25 -18.84
N GLY A 222 0.69 -9.26 -19.67
CA GLY A 222 0.53 -7.84 -19.38
C GLY A 222 1.70 -7.19 -18.65
N PHE A 223 2.85 -7.85 -18.56
CA PHE A 223 4.10 -7.24 -18.07
C PHE A 223 4.73 -6.36 -19.16
N THR A 224 5.27 -5.20 -18.79
CA THR A 224 5.92 -4.27 -19.72
C THR A 224 7.25 -4.85 -20.20
N THR A 225 7.34 -5.19 -21.47
CA THR A 225 8.55 -5.76 -22.09
C THR A 225 9.46 -4.72 -22.70
N SER A 226 8.93 -3.55 -23.09
CA SER A 226 9.69 -2.46 -23.65
C SER A 226 9.12 -1.11 -23.24
N THR A 227 10.00 -0.17 -22.93
CA THR A 227 9.68 1.26 -22.77
C THR A 227 10.66 2.04 -23.61
N LYS A 228 10.16 2.85 -24.55
CA LYS A 228 10.96 3.76 -25.36
C LYS A 228 10.62 5.20 -24.96
N ASP A 229 11.62 5.97 -24.55
CA ASP A 229 11.48 7.36 -24.15
C ASP A 229 11.44 8.35 -25.33
N ALA A 230 11.21 9.63 -25.04
CA ALA A 230 11.13 10.70 -26.03
C ALA A 230 12.47 10.99 -26.74
N LEU A 231 13.58 10.58 -26.19
CA LEU A 231 14.91 10.72 -26.79
C LEU A 231 15.30 9.50 -27.64
N GLY A 232 14.44 8.47 -27.67
CA GLY A 232 14.65 7.23 -28.42
C GLY A 232 15.37 6.16 -27.62
N GLY A 233 15.71 6.42 -26.34
CA GLY A 233 16.27 5.43 -25.44
C GLY A 233 15.26 4.31 -25.17
N THR A 234 15.69 3.07 -25.28
CA THR A 234 14.82 1.92 -25.11
C THR A 234 15.31 1.04 -23.97
N VAL A 235 14.43 0.79 -23.00
CA VAL A 235 14.66 -0.18 -21.92
C VAL A 235 13.78 -1.40 -22.20
N THR A 236 14.39 -2.60 -22.18
CA THR A 236 13.64 -3.86 -22.35
C THR A 236 13.77 -4.73 -21.11
N THR A 237 12.73 -5.55 -20.87
CA THR A 237 12.72 -6.53 -19.78
C THR A 237 12.17 -7.86 -20.30
N GLU A 238 12.93 -8.91 -20.12
CA GLU A 238 12.51 -10.29 -20.36
C GLU A 238 11.99 -10.89 -19.05
N TYR A 239 10.90 -11.64 -19.12
CA TYR A 239 10.25 -12.21 -17.93
C TYR A 239 10.19 -13.72 -18.02
N GLY A 240 10.27 -14.38 -16.88
CA GLY A 240 9.99 -15.79 -16.73
C GLY A 240 8.48 -16.09 -16.73
N THR A 241 8.17 -17.35 -16.54
CA THR A 241 6.77 -17.85 -16.62
C THR A 241 5.89 -17.36 -15.48
N ASN A 242 6.48 -17.04 -14.31
CA ASN A 242 5.78 -16.54 -13.14
C ASN A 242 5.73 -15.00 -13.08
N GLY A 243 6.34 -14.32 -14.08
CA GLY A 243 6.37 -12.86 -14.16
C GLY A 243 7.59 -12.22 -13.50
N GLU A 244 8.54 -13.01 -13.05
CA GLU A 244 9.83 -12.56 -12.55
C GLU A 244 10.70 -12.00 -13.70
N PRO A 245 11.39 -10.86 -13.53
CA PRO A 245 12.32 -10.36 -14.53
C PRO A 245 13.55 -11.27 -14.60
N LEU A 246 13.90 -11.74 -15.79
CA LEU A 246 15.10 -12.56 -16.04
C LEU A 246 16.25 -11.71 -16.56
N LYS A 247 15.96 -10.71 -17.38
CA LYS A 247 16.95 -9.80 -17.93
C LYS A 247 16.33 -8.43 -18.19
N ARG A 248 17.10 -7.40 -17.87
CA ARG A 248 16.79 -6.02 -18.21
C ARG A 248 17.94 -5.42 -19.01
N THR A 249 17.63 -4.78 -20.14
CA THR A 249 18.60 -4.02 -20.96
C THR A 249 18.22 -2.54 -20.88
N ASP A 250 19.18 -1.70 -20.50
CA ASP A 250 18.97 -0.26 -20.46
C ASP A 250 19.09 0.41 -21.84
N ALA A 251 18.87 1.74 -21.91
CA ALA A 251 18.93 2.50 -23.15
C ALA A 251 20.32 2.57 -23.78
N ASN A 252 21.38 2.24 -23.07
CA ASN A 252 22.76 2.19 -23.56
C ASN A 252 23.15 0.77 -24.01
N GLY A 253 22.27 -0.21 -23.82
CA GLY A 253 22.52 -1.61 -24.13
C GLY A 253 23.19 -2.40 -22.99
N ASN A 254 23.30 -1.81 -21.79
CA ASN A 254 23.82 -2.52 -20.63
C ASN A 254 22.79 -3.53 -20.14
N GLU A 255 23.22 -4.76 -19.92
CA GLU A 255 22.34 -5.85 -19.48
C GLU A 255 22.54 -6.15 -18.00
N THR A 256 21.42 -6.30 -17.28
CA THR A 256 21.36 -6.85 -15.93
C THR A 256 20.56 -8.13 -15.97
N THR A 257 21.09 -9.23 -15.44
CA THR A 257 20.42 -10.53 -15.37
C THR A 257 20.09 -10.90 -13.95
N TYR A 258 19.00 -11.69 -13.79
CA TYR A 258 18.45 -12.09 -12.49
C TYR A 258 18.27 -13.60 -12.51
N GLU A 259 18.74 -14.26 -11.48
CA GLU A 259 18.51 -15.69 -11.29
C GLU A 259 17.64 -15.93 -10.06
N TYR A 260 16.74 -16.90 -10.16
CA TYR A 260 15.81 -17.25 -9.11
C TYR A 260 15.92 -18.73 -8.76
N ASP A 261 15.74 -19.05 -7.48
CA ASP A 261 15.56 -20.42 -7.05
C ASP A 261 14.27 -20.99 -7.65
N LYS A 262 14.37 -22.16 -8.30
CA LYS A 262 13.27 -22.76 -9.05
C LYS A 262 12.13 -23.29 -8.16
N ASP A 263 12.41 -23.60 -6.90
CA ASP A 263 11.45 -24.20 -5.98
C ASP A 263 10.75 -23.14 -5.11
N THR A 264 11.49 -22.08 -4.73
CA THR A 264 10.99 -21.01 -3.85
C THR A 264 10.69 -19.71 -4.60
N ALA A 265 11.13 -19.57 -5.86
CA ALA A 265 11.06 -18.35 -6.66
C ALA A 265 11.79 -17.13 -6.01
N GLN A 266 12.68 -17.37 -5.06
CA GLN A 266 13.49 -16.31 -4.45
C GLN A 266 14.62 -15.90 -5.37
N LEU A 267 14.95 -14.58 -5.39
CA LEU A 267 16.07 -14.05 -6.16
C LEU A 267 17.39 -14.52 -5.52
N VAL A 268 18.19 -15.30 -6.26
CA VAL A 268 19.47 -15.85 -5.75
C VAL A 268 20.68 -15.10 -6.28
N SER A 269 20.60 -14.49 -7.47
CA SER A 269 21.69 -13.61 -7.94
C SER A 269 21.20 -12.49 -8.88
N VAL A 270 21.97 -11.42 -8.91
CA VAL A 270 21.89 -10.33 -9.89
C VAL A 270 23.28 -10.10 -10.45
N THR A 271 23.40 -10.12 -11.78
CA THR A 271 24.65 -9.80 -12.48
C THR A 271 24.45 -8.53 -13.30
N ASP A 272 25.30 -7.53 -13.09
CA ASP A 272 25.29 -6.28 -13.85
C ASP A 272 25.99 -6.39 -15.21
N ALA A 273 26.03 -5.30 -15.99
CA ALA A 273 26.61 -5.27 -17.33
C ALA A 273 28.14 -5.43 -17.34
N GLU A 274 28.82 -5.15 -16.25
CA GLU A 274 30.23 -5.33 -16.05
C GLU A 274 30.58 -6.76 -15.64
N GLY A 275 29.59 -7.59 -15.36
CA GLY A 275 29.72 -8.97 -14.89
C GLY A 275 29.90 -9.09 -13.38
N ASN A 276 29.67 -8.02 -12.62
CA ASN A 276 29.68 -8.08 -11.17
C ASN A 276 28.42 -8.78 -10.69
N GLU A 277 28.60 -9.85 -9.91
CA GLU A 277 27.49 -10.65 -9.40
C GLU A 277 27.29 -10.38 -7.91
N THR A 278 26.04 -10.04 -7.54
CA THR A 278 25.57 -10.00 -6.16
C THR A 278 24.71 -11.22 -5.88
N ARG A 279 25.00 -11.96 -4.81
CA ARG A 279 24.28 -13.17 -4.40
C ARG A 279 23.47 -12.96 -3.13
N TYR A 280 22.34 -13.68 -3.03
CA TYR A 280 21.40 -13.63 -1.92
C TYR A 280 21.19 -15.03 -1.36
N THR A 281 21.24 -15.16 -0.04
CA THR A 281 20.99 -16.42 0.67
C THR A 281 19.86 -16.23 1.66
N TYR A 282 18.98 -17.22 1.73
CA TYR A 282 17.78 -17.18 2.55
C TYR A 282 17.78 -18.36 3.53
N ASN A 283 17.10 -18.19 4.66
CA ASN A 283 16.83 -19.28 5.58
C ASN A 283 15.55 -20.06 5.18
N ASP A 284 15.23 -21.13 5.90
CA ASP A 284 14.04 -21.96 5.65
C ASP A 284 12.71 -21.22 5.80
N ARG A 285 12.71 -20.03 6.42
CA ARG A 285 11.54 -19.14 6.52
C ARG A 285 11.44 -18.14 5.37
N GLY A 286 12.39 -18.17 4.43
CA GLY A 286 12.44 -17.25 3.31
C GLY A 286 12.99 -15.85 3.66
N LEU A 287 13.60 -15.67 4.83
CA LEU A 287 14.23 -14.42 5.22
C LEU A 287 15.64 -14.34 4.64
N LEU A 288 16.02 -13.18 4.09
CA LEU A 288 17.36 -12.93 3.56
C LEU A 288 18.39 -12.93 4.71
N ILE A 289 19.27 -13.93 4.76
CA ILE A 289 20.28 -14.04 5.82
C ILE A 289 21.66 -13.56 5.38
N GLN A 290 21.93 -13.46 4.09
CA GLN A 290 23.22 -12.95 3.59
C GLN A 290 23.08 -12.34 2.20
N THR A 291 23.82 -11.23 1.97
CA THR A 291 24.16 -10.74 0.65
C THR A 291 25.68 -10.83 0.46
N THR A 292 26.11 -11.23 -0.72
CA THR A 292 27.55 -11.27 -1.07
C THR A 292 27.75 -10.46 -2.35
N ASP A 293 28.65 -9.47 -2.32
CA ASP A 293 28.98 -8.66 -3.50
C ASP A 293 29.97 -9.38 -4.44
N ALA A 294 30.28 -8.74 -5.57
CA ALA A 294 31.19 -9.29 -6.58
C ALA A 294 32.63 -9.48 -6.09
N GLU A 295 33.05 -8.71 -5.10
CA GLU A 295 34.38 -8.82 -4.47
C GLU A 295 34.42 -9.94 -3.42
N GLY A 296 33.27 -10.54 -3.09
CA GLY A 296 33.12 -11.60 -2.08
C GLY A 296 32.90 -11.07 -0.66
N ASN A 297 32.66 -9.77 -0.48
CA ASN A 297 32.29 -9.22 0.80
C ASN A 297 30.85 -9.61 1.15
N ALA A 298 30.69 -10.14 2.37
CA ALA A 298 29.38 -10.64 2.81
C ALA A 298 28.80 -9.74 3.89
N THR A 299 27.53 -9.35 3.73
CA THR A 299 26.71 -8.76 4.79
C THR A 299 25.73 -9.80 5.26
N THR A 300 25.66 -10.05 6.56
CA THR A 300 24.74 -11.02 7.17
C THR A 300 23.67 -10.33 8.01
N TYR A 301 22.50 -10.96 8.09
CA TYR A 301 21.32 -10.44 8.79
C TYR A 301 20.84 -11.48 9.81
N GLU A 302 20.70 -11.05 11.05
CA GLU A 302 20.08 -11.83 12.11
C GLU A 302 18.68 -11.25 12.42
N TYR A 303 17.74 -12.12 12.74
CA TYR A 303 16.35 -11.76 12.95
C TYR A 303 15.88 -12.09 14.35
N ASP A 304 15.02 -11.26 14.90
CA ASP A 304 14.32 -11.55 16.14
C ASP A 304 13.13 -12.52 15.90
N ALA A 305 12.46 -12.90 16.97
CA ALA A 305 11.30 -13.80 16.94
C ALA A 305 10.07 -13.25 16.16
N LEU A 306 10.10 -11.98 15.77
CA LEU A 306 9.05 -11.32 14.96
C LEU A 306 9.49 -11.14 13.50
N ASP A 307 10.57 -11.79 13.07
CA ASP A 307 11.15 -11.67 11.73
C ASP A 307 11.66 -10.26 11.40
N ARG A 308 11.98 -9.45 12.44
CA ARG A 308 12.59 -8.14 12.26
C ARG A 308 14.10 -8.29 12.31
N VAL A 309 14.83 -7.54 11.46
CA VAL A 309 16.29 -7.52 11.51
C VAL A 309 16.74 -7.03 12.90
N ALA A 310 17.37 -7.91 13.65
CA ALA A 310 17.92 -7.65 14.99
C ALA A 310 19.37 -7.18 14.90
N LYS A 311 20.12 -7.69 13.90
CA LYS A 311 21.53 -7.35 13.71
C LYS A 311 21.90 -7.42 12.23
N THR A 312 22.75 -6.49 11.79
CA THR A 312 23.43 -6.53 10.50
C THR A 312 24.92 -6.54 10.77
N ILE A 313 25.65 -7.42 10.12
CA ILE A 313 27.12 -7.56 10.22
C ILE A 313 27.65 -7.47 8.79
N ASP A 314 28.50 -6.49 8.51
CA ASP A 314 29.17 -6.36 7.22
C ASP A 314 30.56 -7.02 7.22
N ALA A 315 31.23 -7.01 6.06
CA ALA A 315 32.51 -7.67 5.89
C ALA A 315 33.68 -6.98 6.62
N LEU A 316 33.45 -5.83 7.23
CA LEU A 316 34.47 -5.01 7.90
C LEU A 316 34.38 -5.09 9.44
N ASP A 317 33.32 -5.71 9.98
CA ASP A 317 33.08 -5.90 11.44
C ASP A 317 33.66 -7.25 11.99
#